data_e3082bb338f99262265786f004abed24
#
_entry.id   e3082bb338f99262265786f004abed24
#
_cell.length_a   1.000
_cell.length_b   1.000
_cell.length_c   1.000
_cell.angle_alpha   90.00
_cell.angle_beta   90.00
_cell.angle_gamma   90.00
#
_symmetry.space_group_name_H-M   'P 1'
#
loop_
_entity.id
_entity.type
_entity.pdbx_description
1 polymer ?
#
loop_
_entity_poly.entity_id
_entity_poly.type
_entity_poly.pdbx_seq_one_letter_code
_entity_poly.pdbx_strand_id
1 'polypeptide(L)'
;MNNFFIAQTFGKSSNYTDIPNNLFKEYNVKKGLRNEDGTGVRVGLTRVSDVVGYEIEDGKKVNVPGKLYYRGIEISDLVNGKNNSRFGFEETSFLLLFGYLPSKKELQEFTTLLGEHYSLPDEFLEKNMLRTPSRNLMNSLQKSILALYDYDEDPDNTDPYQTLLKGINILAKLPSLAVYAYQSKIHHYDRESLVIHYPKPEYSMAENILYMLRKDGAFTQQEADLLDIMLMIHADHGGGNNSTFTNVVISSTGTDIYSSSSASIGSLKGPKHGGANIRCSEMITAIEKEIGIKATEAQMKSVIQRILAKDFYDNSGLVYGLGHAVYTVSDPRADLLKICCENLAKQKNREDEYELLTKFEKVAKSCLAGNGKSLSNNVDFYSGFAYNMLQIPEDMYTPLFVCSRMAGWLAHNIENKMYDGRIMRPATKYVGETIPYKKREER
;
A
#
# COMPACT_ATOMS: atom_id res chain seq x y z
N MET A 1 25.01 -20.79 17.29
CA MET A 1 25.57 -19.43 17.47
C MET A 1 25.51 -19.09 18.95
N ASN A 2 26.60 -18.58 19.55
CA ASN A 2 26.61 -18.23 20.99
C ASN A 2 25.84 -16.90 21.21
N ASN A 3 24.52 -17.01 21.39
CA ASN A 3 23.65 -15.86 21.56
C ASN A 3 23.99 -14.99 22.79
N PHE A 4 24.66 -15.59 23.82
CA PHE A 4 25.08 -14.85 25.02
C PHE A 4 26.15 -13.81 24.71
N PHE A 5 27.18 -14.16 23.93
CA PHE A 5 28.22 -13.22 23.53
C PHE A 5 27.62 -12.06 22.71
N ILE A 6 26.73 -12.36 21.75
CA ILE A 6 26.05 -11.33 20.94
C ILE A 6 25.22 -10.40 21.82
N ALA A 7 24.39 -10.96 22.74
CA ALA A 7 23.55 -10.16 23.62
C ALA A 7 24.37 -9.23 24.56
N GLN A 8 25.44 -9.77 25.15
CA GLN A 8 26.33 -8.98 26.02
C GLN A 8 27.04 -7.85 25.25
N THR A 9 27.54 -8.13 24.05
CA THR A 9 28.22 -7.15 23.22
C THR A 9 27.25 -6.09 22.69
N PHE A 10 26.03 -6.51 22.28
CA PHE A 10 24.98 -5.60 21.85
C PHE A 10 24.55 -4.65 22.97
N GLY A 11 24.44 -5.14 24.22
CA GLY A 11 24.13 -4.27 25.38
C GLY A 11 25.14 -3.14 25.58
N LYS A 12 26.41 -3.35 25.23
CA LYS A 12 27.46 -2.31 25.28
C LYS A 12 27.37 -1.33 24.10
N SER A 13 26.77 -1.73 22.98
CA SER A 13 26.76 -0.92 21.77
C SER A 13 25.88 0.34 21.88
N SER A 14 24.89 0.36 22.79
CA SER A 14 24.02 1.52 23.02
C SER A 14 24.82 2.79 23.35
N ASN A 15 25.93 2.66 24.06
CA ASN A 15 26.82 3.79 24.41
C ASN A 15 27.48 4.43 23.17
N TYR A 16 27.51 3.73 22.04
CA TYR A 16 28.16 4.18 20.80
C TYR A 16 27.16 4.45 19.66
N THR A 17 25.92 4.03 19.79
CA THR A 17 24.90 4.10 18.72
C THR A 17 23.74 5.03 19.07
N ASP A 18 23.63 5.47 20.33
CA ASP A 18 22.56 6.38 20.71
C ASP A 18 22.80 7.79 20.15
N ILE A 19 21.77 8.34 19.50
CA ILE A 19 21.80 9.69 18.93
C ILE A 19 20.73 10.53 19.64
N PRO A 20 21.13 11.46 20.53
CA PRO A 20 20.22 12.34 21.24
C PRO A 20 19.34 13.16 20.30
N ASN A 21 18.04 13.25 20.59
CA ASN A 21 17.08 13.93 19.72
C ASN A 21 17.36 15.44 19.51
N ASN A 22 18.01 16.10 20.44
CA ASN A 22 18.40 17.52 20.31
C ASN A 22 19.36 17.78 19.15
N LEU A 23 20.21 16.79 18.78
CA LEU A 23 21.16 16.92 17.67
C LEU A 23 20.47 17.09 16.32
N PHE A 24 19.27 16.52 16.15
CA PHE A 24 18.50 16.74 14.92
C PHE A 24 18.16 18.21 14.71
N LYS A 25 17.83 18.92 15.77
CA LYS A 25 17.56 20.37 15.72
C LYS A 25 18.84 21.17 15.56
N GLU A 26 19.87 20.83 16.32
CA GLU A 26 21.19 21.50 16.30
C GLU A 26 21.81 21.48 14.89
N TYR A 27 21.78 20.33 14.21
CA TYR A 27 22.32 20.17 12.86
C TYR A 27 21.28 20.40 11.75
N ASN A 28 20.09 20.90 12.07
CA ASN A 28 18.99 21.14 11.13
C ASN A 28 18.62 19.89 10.29
N VAL A 29 18.71 18.69 10.89
CA VAL A 29 18.36 17.44 10.23
C VAL A 29 16.85 17.20 10.29
N LYS A 30 16.25 16.96 9.14
CA LYS A 30 14.81 16.71 9.00
C LYS A 30 14.50 15.24 9.26
N LYS A 31 14.23 14.87 10.51
CA LYS A 31 13.96 13.49 10.94
C LYS A 31 12.77 12.92 10.16
N GLY A 32 12.99 11.79 9.48
CA GLY A 32 11.97 11.18 8.61
C GLY A 32 11.57 12.04 7.42
N LEU A 33 12.44 12.96 6.95
CA LEU A 33 12.18 13.91 5.87
C LEU A 33 10.94 14.78 6.12
N ARG A 34 10.73 15.18 7.40
CA ARG A 34 9.65 16.10 7.81
C ARG A 34 10.20 17.39 8.39
N ASN A 35 9.60 18.51 8.00
CA ASN A 35 9.81 19.82 8.61
C ASN A 35 9.15 19.89 10.00
N GLU A 36 9.49 20.89 10.81
CA GLU A 36 8.91 21.07 12.15
C GLU A 36 7.39 21.31 12.13
N ASP A 37 6.86 21.93 11.07
CA ASP A 37 5.43 22.14 10.83
C ASP A 37 4.69 20.86 10.34
N GLY A 38 5.42 19.74 10.20
CA GLY A 38 4.90 18.47 9.73
C GLY A 38 4.78 18.36 8.20
N THR A 39 5.18 19.36 7.43
CA THR A 39 5.23 19.26 5.97
C THR A 39 6.38 18.34 5.52
N GLY A 40 6.23 17.69 4.35
CA GLY A 40 7.30 16.87 3.77
C GLY A 40 8.43 17.71 3.20
N VAL A 41 9.67 17.22 3.33
CA VAL A 41 10.81 17.79 2.57
C VAL A 41 10.59 17.47 1.08
N ARG A 42 10.69 18.46 0.22
CA ARG A 42 10.63 18.26 -1.23
C ARG A 42 11.93 17.64 -1.71
N VAL A 43 11.84 16.45 -2.27
CA VAL A 43 12.99 15.66 -2.75
C VAL A 43 12.95 15.40 -4.26
N GLY A 44 11.91 15.84 -4.95
CA GLY A 44 11.74 15.66 -6.39
C GLY A 44 10.54 16.42 -6.95
N LEU A 45 10.39 16.34 -8.25
CA LEU A 45 9.24 16.84 -9.01
C LEU A 45 8.54 15.67 -9.70
N THR A 46 7.22 15.75 -9.85
CA THR A 46 6.44 14.71 -10.53
C THR A 46 5.25 15.33 -11.27
N ARG A 47 4.85 14.68 -12.37
CA ARG A 47 3.58 14.90 -13.07
C ARG A 47 2.63 13.70 -12.95
N VAL A 48 3.00 12.68 -12.18
CA VAL A 48 2.20 11.45 -12.07
C VAL A 48 0.97 11.68 -11.21
N SER A 49 1.14 12.27 -10.03
CA SER A 49 0.03 12.49 -9.10
C SER A 49 0.28 13.64 -8.15
N ASP A 50 -0.80 14.19 -7.60
CA ASP A 50 -0.76 15.20 -6.55
C ASP A 50 -1.67 14.81 -5.39
N VAL A 51 -1.18 15.01 -4.16
CA VAL A 51 -1.83 14.65 -2.90
C VAL A 51 -1.99 15.92 -2.08
N VAL A 52 -3.17 16.54 -2.13
CA VAL A 52 -3.47 17.82 -1.51
C VAL A 52 -4.25 17.58 -0.22
N GLY A 53 -3.75 18.06 0.92
CA GLY A 53 -4.43 18.05 2.22
C GLY A 53 -4.25 19.37 2.98
N TYR A 54 -3.48 20.30 2.40
CA TYR A 54 -3.29 21.65 2.90
C TYR A 54 -2.87 22.58 1.77
N GLU A 55 -3.09 23.86 1.97
CA GLU A 55 -2.60 24.95 1.12
C GLU A 55 -1.71 25.88 1.94
N ILE A 56 -0.93 26.71 1.27
CA ILE A 56 -0.11 27.74 1.91
C ILE A 56 -0.74 29.10 1.62
N GLU A 57 -1.35 29.71 2.62
CA GLU A 57 -1.93 31.05 2.57
C GLU A 57 -1.11 31.98 3.48
N ASP A 58 -0.62 33.07 2.94
CA ASP A 58 0.23 34.04 3.64
C ASP A 58 1.43 33.40 4.38
N GLY A 59 2.03 32.36 3.77
CA GLY A 59 3.17 31.63 4.34
C GLY A 59 2.80 30.66 5.48
N LYS A 60 1.50 30.47 5.77
CA LYS A 60 1.00 29.55 6.78
C LYS A 60 0.29 28.37 6.15
N LYS A 61 0.42 27.21 6.80
CA LYS A 61 -0.29 26.00 6.42
C LYS A 61 -1.76 26.10 6.83
N VAL A 62 -2.67 25.99 5.86
CA VAL A 62 -4.12 25.90 6.05
C VAL A 62 -4.59 24.53 5.61
N ASN A 63 -5.24 23.79 6.48
CA ASN A 63 -5.77 22.47 6.16
C ASN A 63 -7.02 22.61 5.29
N VAL A 64 -7.07 21.85 4.20
CA VAL A 64 -8.18 21.82 3.25
C VAL A 64 -8.73 20.39 3.11
N PRO A 65 -9.96 20.20 2.58
CA PRO A 65 -10.43 18.87 2.22
C PRO A 65 -9.44 18.17 1.30
N GLY A 66 -9.19 16.88 1.58
CA GLY A 66 -8.21 16.10 0.84
C GLY A 66 -8.61 15.93 -0.62
N LYS A 67 -7.63 16.06 -1.53
CA LYS A 67 -7.78 15.74 -2.94
C LYS A 67 -6.64 14.86 -3.41
N LEU A 68 -6.93 13.97 -4.32
CA LEU A 68 -5.97 13.10 -4.99
C LEU A 68 -6.17 13.24 -6.49
N TYR A 69 -5.10 13.61 -7.19
CA TYR A 69 -5.11 13.76 -8.63
C TYR A 69 -4.16 12.75 -9.27
N TYR A 70 -4.63 12.06 -10.30
CA TYR A 70 -3.79 11.26 -11.20
C TYR A 70 -3.68 11.99 -12.52
N ARG A 71 -2.46 12.37 -12.91
CA ARG A 71 -2.20 13.15 -14.12
C ARG A 71 -3.10 14.39 -14.27
N GLY A 72 -3.46 15.02 -13.14
CA GLY A 72 -4.32 16.21 -13.09
C GLY A 72 -5.81 15.95 -13.06
N ILE A 73 -6.26 14.68 -13.09
CA ILE A 73 -7.69 14.30 -12.98
C ILE A 73 -7.97 13.86 -11.53
N GLU A 74 -9.00 14.41 -10.93
CA GLU A 74 -9.38 14.06 -9.56
C GLU A 74 -9.88 12.61 -9.48
N ILE A 75 -9.49 11.89 -8.43
CA ILE A 75 -9.83 10.47 -8.28
C ILE A 75 -11.34 10.22 -8.22
N SER A 76 -12.11 11.16 -7.66
CA SER A 76 -13.57 11.11 -7.66
C SER A 76 -14.16 11.13 -9.07
N ASP A 77 -13.58 11.93 -9.96
CA ASP A 77 -14.04 12.03 -11.34
C ASP A 77 -13.72 10.75 -12.13
N LEU A 78 -12.55 10.14 -11.87
CA LEU A 78 -12.17 8.86 -12.48
C LEU A 78 -13.12 7.74 -12.04
N VAL A 79 -13.40 7.64 -10.73
CA VAL A 79 -14.30 6.60 -10.19
C VAL A 79 -15.73 6.80 -10.68
N ASN A 80 -16.24 8.03 -10.67
CA ASN A 80 -17.58 8.33 -11.16
C ASN A 80 -17.70 8.20 -12.69
N GLY A 81 -16.62 8.52 -13.41
CA GLY A 81 -16.57 8.49 -14.89
C GLY A 81 -16.48 7.09 -15.47
N LYS A 82 -16.15 6.07 -14.66
CA LYS A 82 -16.02 4.68 -15.16
C LYS A 82 -17.35 4.10 -15.70
N ASN A 83 -18.52 4.64 -15.32
CA ASN A 83 -19.84 4.35 -15.93
C ASN A 83 -20.12 2.87 -16.17
N ASN A 84 -19.98 2.01 -15.16
CA ASN A 84 -20.13 0.55 -15.28
C ASN A 84 -19.10 -0.15 -16.19
N SER A 85 -18.00 0.53 -16.54
CA SER A 85 -16.86 -0.14 -17.19
C SER A 85 -16.28 -1.19 -16.26
N ARG A 86 -15.94 -2.36 -16.80
CA ARG A 86 -15.26 -3.44 -16.08
C ARG A 86 -13.76 -3.17 -15.88
N PHE A 87 -13.21 -2.18 -16.55
CA PHE A 87 -11.78 -1.92 -16.72
C PHE A 87 -11.36 -0.56 -16.15
N GLY A 88 -11.94 -0.16 -15.00
CA GLY A 88 -11.62 1.13 -14.39
C GLY A 88 -10.17 1.19 -13.90
N PHE A 89 -9.64 0.11 -13.35
CA PHE A 89 -8.25 0.04 -12.92
C PHE A 89 -7.29 0.03 -14.10
N GLU A 90 -7.63 -0.68 -15.19
CA GLU A 90 -6.83 -0.69 -16.41
C GLU A 90 -6.77 0.70 -17.05
N GLU A 91 -7.92 1.40 -17.12
CA GLU A 91 -7.98 2.80 -17.59
C GLU A 91 -7.14 3.72 -16.70
N THR A 92 -7.23 3.56 -15.37
CA THR A 92 -6.42 4.30 -14.39
C THR A 92 -4.92 4.00 -14.57
N SER A 93 -4.57 2.73 -14.78
CA SER A 93 -3.19 2.32 -15.05
C SER A 93 -2.66 2.91 -16.34
N PHE A 94 -3.46 2.92 -17.41
CA PHE A 94 -3.13 3.58 -18.66
C PHE A 94 -2.87 5.07 -18.44
N LEU A 95 -3.78 5.76 -17.76
CA LEU A 95 -3.62 7.20 -17.45
C LEU A 95 -2.31 7.47 -16.72
N LEU A 96 -2.00 6.71 -15.67
CA LEU A 96 -0.76 6.88 -14.89
C LEU A 96 0.49 6.66 -15.74
N LEU A 97 0.49 5.63 -16.59
CA LEU A 97 1.65 5.25 -17.40
C LEU A 97 1.88 6.18 -18.59
N PHE A 98 0.82 6.52 -19.31
CA PHE A 98 0.90 7.27 -20.57
C PHE A 98 0.60 8.76 -20.43
N GLY A 99 -0.05 9.19 -19.34
CA GLY A 99 -0.26 10.60 -19.01
C GLY A 99 -1.55 11.21 -19.55
N TYR A 100 -2.42 10.44 -20.20
CA TYR A 100 -3.72 10.85 -20.73
C TYR A 100 -4.74 9.72 -20.66
N LEU A 101 -6.04 10.03 -20.72
CA LEU A 101 -7.10 9.04 -20.74
C LEU A 101 -7.15 8.32 -22.11
N PRO A 102 -7.24 6.97 -22.12
CA PRO A 102 -7.30 6.23 -23.36
C PRO A 102 -8.62 6.50 -24.11
N SER A 103 -8.56 6.52 -25.43
CA SER A 103 -9.74 6.31 -26.26
C SER A 103 -10.28 4.88 -26.04
N LYS A 104 -11.52 4.64 -26.45
CA LYS A 104 -12.12 3.29 -26.36
C LYS A 104 -11.27 2.22 -27.08
N LYS A 105 -10.63 2.58 -28.20
CA LYS A 105 -9.76 1.66 -28.95
C LYS A 105 -8.46 1.39 -28.19
N GLU A 106 -7.81 2.43 -27.66
CA GLU A 106 -6.57 2.28 -26.88
C GLU A 106 -6.82 1.47 -25.59
N LEU A 107 -7.93 1.69 -24.89
CA LEU A 107 -8.29 0.88 -23.73
C LEU A 107 -8.48 -0.60 -24.12
N GLN A 108 -9.16 -0.87 -25.24
CA GLN A 108 -9.33 -2.24 -25.74
C GLN A 108 -7.97 -2.90 -26.07
N GLU A 109 -7.07 -2.18 -26.74
CA GLU A 109 -5.74 -2.68 -27.06
C GLU A 109 -4.90 -2.91 -25.78
N PHE A 110 -4.99 -2.01 -24.81
CA PHE A 110 -4.26 -2.14 -23.57
C PHE A 110 -4.78 -3.30 -22.71
N THR A 111 -6.10 -3.48 -22.58
CA THR A 111 -6.70 -4.61 -21.84
C THR A 111 -6.39 -5.95 -22.50
N THR A 112 -6.36 -5.99 -23.84
CA THR A 112 -5.92 -7.19 -24.59
C THR A 112 -4.45 -7.50 -24.28
N LEU A 113 -3.58 -6.51 -24.33
CA LEU A 113 -2.15 -6.66 -23.99
C LEU A 113 -1.97 -7.20 -22.56
N LEU A 114 -2.67 -6.64 -21.56
CA LEU A 114 -2.62 -7.15 -20.21
C LEU A 114 -3.09 -8.61 -20.10
N GLY A 115 -4.19 -8.94 -20.79
CA GLY A 115 -4.75 -10.28 -20.82
C GLY A 115 -3.77 -11.33 -21.36
N GLU A 116 -3.02 -11.00 -22.39
CA GLU A 116 -1.97 -11.85 -22.97
C GLU A 116 -0.81 -12.11 -22.00
N HIS A 117 -0.62 -11.24 -20.99
CA HIS A 117 0.48 -11.30 -20.05
C HIS A 117 0.09 -11.75 -18.63
N TYR A 118 -1.18 -12.09 -18.35
CA TYR A 118 -1.63 -12.53 -17.02
C TYR A 118 -1.00 -13.83 -16.56
N SER A 119 -0.70 -14.74 -17.47
CA SER A 119 -0.11 -16.04 -17.15
C SER A 119 1.35 -15.90 -16.70
N LEU A 120 1.74 -16.72 -15.72
CA LEU A 120 3.13 -16.83 -15.30
C LEU A 120 3.93 -17.63 -16.35
N PRO A 121 5.26 -17.46 -16.40
CA PRO A 121 6.12 -18.31 -17.21
C PRO A 121 5.97 -19.79 -16.85
N ASP A 122 6.30 -20.67 -17.79
CA ASP A 122 6.27 -22.12 -17.59
C ASP A 122 7.09 -22.54 -16.36
N GLU A 123 6.53 -23.46 -15.58
CA GLU A 123 7.12 -23.98 -14.33
C GLU A 123 7.39 -22.93 -13.23
N PHE A 124 7.03 -21.65 -13.46
CA PHE A 124 7.29 -20.58 -12.47
C PHE A 124 6.59 -20.84 -11.15
N LEU A 125 5.30 -21.22 -11.19
CA LEU A 125 4.49 -21.51 -10.02
C LEU A 125 5.12 -22.63 -9.19
N GLU A 126 5.47 -23.73 -9.82
CA GLU A 126 6.04 -24.91 -9.16
C GLU A 126 7.39 -24.61 -8.53
N LYS A 127 8.31 -23.99 -9.31
CA LYS A 127 9.69 -23.77 -8.90
C LYS A 127 9.82 -22.67 -7.85
N ASN A 128 9.12 -21.55 -8.03
CA ASN A 128 9.37 -20.35 -7.25
C ASN A 128 8.35 -20.13 -6.10
N MET A 129 7.18 -20.78 -6.16
CA MET A 129 6.11 -20.54 -5.20
C MET A 129 5.74 -21.80 -4.40
N LEU A 130 5.43 -22.92 -5.07
CA LEU A 130 4.99 -24.15 -4.38
C LEU A 130 6.13 -24.87 -3.65
N ARG A 131 7.35 -24.90 -4.21
CA ARG A 131 8.52 -25.50 -3.54
C ARG A 131 9.12 -24.64 -2.45
N THR A 132 8.87 -23.32 -2.47
CA THR A 132 9.40 -22.36 -1.48
C THR A 132 8.32 -21.50 -0.86
N PRO A 133 7.28 -22.11 -0.25
CA PRO A 133 6.15 -21.37 0.32
C PRO A 133 6.60 -20.40 1.40
N SER A 134 5.87 -19.33 1.59
CA SER A 134 6.13 -18.35 2.65
C SER A 134 4.90 -18.15 3.51
N ARG A 135 5.09 -18.06 4.83
CA ARG A 135 3.99 -17.64 5.75
C ARG A 135 3.55 -16.20 5.52
N ASN A 136 4.42 -15.38 4.93
CA ASN A 136 4.15 -13.99 4.64
C ASN A 136 4.05 -13.76 3.13
N LEU A 137 2.86 -13.39 2.65
CA LEU A 137 2.60 -13.24 1.21
C LEU A 137 3.42 -12.11 0.58
N MET A 138 3.67 -11.02 1.33
CA MET A 138 4.51 -9.93 0.83
C MET A 138 5.96 -10.39 0.59
N ASN A 139 6.47 -11.30 1.44
CA ASN A 139 7.77 -11.91 1.21
C ASN A 139 7.76 -12.84 -0.02
N SER A 140 6.66 -13.57 -0.23
CA SER A 140 6.49 -14.37 -1.45
C SER A 140 6.48 -13.50 -2.69
N LEU A 141 5.70 -12.42 -2.70
CA LEU A 141 5.67 -11.45 -3.82
C LEU A 141 7.04 -10.85 -4.12
N GLN A 142 7.77 -10.42 -3.08
CA GLN A 142 9.13 -9.88 -3.23
C GLN A 142 10.07 -10.86 -3.96
N LYS A 143 10.08 -12.13 -3.51
CA LYS A 143 10.87 -13.19 -4.16
C LYS A 143 10.42 -13.44 -5.60
N SER A 144 9.10 -13.49 -5.81
CA SER A 144 8.54 -13.78 -7.12
C SER A 144 8.84 -12.69 -8.16
N ILE A 145 8.80 -11.42 -7.75
CA ILE A 145 9.20 -10.32 -8.64
C ILE A 145 10.68 -10.43 -9.02
N LEU A 146 11.56 -10.71 -8.06
CA LEU A 146 12.99 -10.94 -8.38
C LEU A 146 13.20 -12.16 -9.25
N ALA A 147 12.44 -13.25 -9.04
CA ALA A 147 12.55 -14.44 -9.87
C ALA A 147 12.08 -14.22 -11.32
N LEU A 148 11.18 -13.24 -11.58
CA LEU A 148 10.82 -12.89 -12.96
C LEU A 148 11.99 -12.34 -13.78
N TYR A 149 13.02 -11.79 -13.13
CA TYR A 149 14.25 -11.33 -13.75
C TYR A 149 14.91 -12.46 -14.58
N ASP A 150 14.94 -13.69 -14.05
CA ASP A 150 15.56 -14.86 -14.70
C ASP A 150 14.79 -15.36 -15.94
N TYR A 151 13.58 -14.86 -16.16
CA TYR A 151 12.72 -15.20 -17.31
C TYR A 151 12.67 -14.07 -18.36
N ASP A 152 13.43 -13.00 -18.17
CA ASP A 152 13.61 -11.90 -19.12
C ASP A 152 14.93 -12.08 -19.86
N GLU A 153 14.93 -12.00 -21.18
CA GLU A 153 16.13 -12.18 -21.99
C GLU A 153 17.11 -10.98 -21.90
N ASP A 154 16.60 -9.79 -21.52
CA ASP A 154 17.41 -8.55 -21.43
C ASP A 154 17.00 -7.73 -20.17
N PRO A 155 17.09 -8.33 -18.95
CA PRO A 155 16.55 -7.75 -17.75
C PRO A 155 17.22 -6.43 -17.32
N ASP A 156 18.50 -6.24 -17.64
CA ASP A 156 19.29 -5.06 -17.27
C ASP A 156 19.14 -3.88 -18.24
N ASN A 157 18.35 -4.03 -19.28
CA ASN A 157 18.02 -2.91 -20.16
C ASN A 157 17.04 -1.96 -19.47
N THR A 158 17.56 -0.83 -19.02
CA THR A 158 16.83 0.18 -18.25
C THR A 158 16.40 1.39 -19.07
N ASP A 159 16.43 1.29 -20.40
CA ASP A 159 15.80 2.27 -21.29
C ASP A 159 14.34 2.50 -20.86
N PRO A 160 13.82 3.74 -20.86
CA PRO A 160 12.46 4.03 -20.40
C PRO A 160 11.38 3.19 -21.08
N TYR A 161 11.49 2.96 -22.41
CA TYR A 161 10.53 2.14 -23.15
C TYR A 161 10.63 0.67 -22.77
N GLN A 162 11.84 0.11 -22.63
CA GLN A 162 12.05 -1.27 -22.17
C GLN A 162 11.57 -1.44 -20.72
N THR A 163 11.83 -0.46 -19.87
CA THR A 163 11.30 -0.44 -18.49
C THR A 163 9.78 -0.46 -18.47
N LEU A 164 9.12 0.29 -19.38
CA LEU A 164 7.66 0.29 -19.51
C LEU A 164 7.13 -1.10 -19.90
N LEU A 165 7.70 -1.73 -20.92
CA LEU A 165 7.27 -3.06 -21.38
C LEU A 165 7.40 -4.11 -20.27
N LYS A 166 8.55 -4.17 -19.60
CA LYS A 166 8.80 -5.08 -18.47
C LYS A 166 7.87 -4.78 -17.30
N GLY A 167 7.65 -3.49 -17.00
CA GLY A 167 6.74 -3.06 -15.95
C GLY A 167 5.28 -3.43 -16.20
N ILE A 168 4.79 -3.30 -17.44
CA ILE A 168 3.45 -3.76 -17.83
C ILE A 168 3.34 -5.29 -17.68
N ASN A 169 4.37 -6.03 -18.07
CA ASN A 169 4.44 -7.48 -17.87
C ASN A 169 4.39 -7.88 -16.38
N ILE A 170 5.09 -7.16 -15.50
CA ILE A 170 5.00 -7.36 -14.05
C ILE A 170 3.59 -7.02 -13.55
N LEU A 171 3.04 -5.86 -13.93
CA LEU A 171 1.70 -5.42 -13.53
C LEU A 171 0.65 -6.45 -13.87
N ALA A 172 0.66 -6.98 -15.08
CA ALA A 172 -0.27 -8.02 -15.53
C ALA A 172 -0.17 -9.31 -14.69
N LYS A 173 1.03 -9.73 -14.31
CA LYS A 173 1.26 -10.98 -13.54
C LYS A 173 0.94 -10.87 -12.05
N LEU A 174 0.84 -9.66 -11.49
CA LEU A 174 0.66 -9.47 -10.05
C LEU A 174 -0.58 -10.16 -9.46
N PRO A 175 -1.77 -10.16 -10.10
CA PRO A 175 -2.91 -10.92 -9.60
C PRO A 175 -2.61 -12.40 -9.43
N SER A 176 -1.99 -13.02 -10.43
CA SER A 176 -1.59 -14.44 -10.38
C SER A 176 -0.55 -14.69 -9.29
N LEU A 177 0.47 -13.84 -9.18
CA LEU A 177 1.48 -13.95 -8.14
C LEU A 177 0.88 -13.83 -6.74
N ALA A 178 -0.03 -12.89 -6.52
CA ALA A 178 -0.65 -12.65 -5.21
C ALA A 178 -1.55 -13.84 -4.81
N VAL A 179 -2.42 -14.27 -5.71
CA VAL A 179 -3.35 -15.38 -5.43
C VAL A 179 -2.59 -16.70 -5.26
N TYR A 180 -1.61 -16.99 -6.11
CA TYR A 180 -0.85 -18.23 -5.99
C TYR A 180 0.07 -18.24 -4.76
N ALA A 181 0.55 -17.09 -4.32
CA ALA A 181 1.23 -17.00 -3.02
C ALA A 181 0.31 -17.37 -1.87
N TYR A 182 -0.96 -16.92 -1.90
CA TYR A 182 -1.97 -17.29 -0.92
C TYR A 182 -2.30 -18.78 -0.98
N GLN A 183 -2.59 -19.33 -2.18
CA GLN A 183 -2.88 -20.76 -2.36
C GLN A 183 -1.71 -21.64 -1.89
N SER A 184 -0.47 -21.26 -2.19
CA SER A 184 0.73 -21.95 -1.73
C SER A 184 0.85 -21.92 -0.21
N LYS A 185 0.55 -20.76 0.45
CA LYS A 185 0.57 -20.62 1.90
C LYS A 185 -0.45 -21.54 2.57
N ILE A 186 -1.72 -21.45 2.19
CA ILE A 186 -2.79 -22.23 2.84
C ILE A 186 -2.63 -23.73 2.61
N HIS A 187 -2.18 -24.12 1.39
CA HIS A 187 -1.90 -25.53 1.10
C HIS A 187 -0.77 -26.07 2.01
N HIS A 188 0.34 -25.35 2.11
CA HIS A 188 1.51 -25.86 2.83
C HIS A 188 1.36 -25.75 4.35
N TYR A 189 0.88 -24.62 4.86
CA TYR A 189 0.86 -24.34 6.31
C TYR A 189 -0.48 -24.64 6.97
N ASP A 190 -1.60 -24.41 6.28
CA ASP A 190 -2.95 -24.58 6.84
C ASP A 190 -3.58 -25.92 6.43
N ARG A 191 -2.87 -26.70 5.57
CA ARG A 191 -3.28 -28.03 5.10
C ARG A 191 -4.58 -28.02 4.26
N GLU A 192 -4.89 -26.91 3.62
CA GLU A 192 -5.99 -26.80 2.67
C GLU A 192 -5.65 -27.46 1.33
N SER A 193 -6.68 -27.88 0.59
CA SER A 193 -6.49 -28.36 -0.77
C SER A 193 -5.96 -27.26 -1.69
N LEU A 194 -4.96 -27.59 -2.50
CA LEU A 194 -4.44 -26.66 -3.50
C LEU A 194 -5.47 -26.48 -4.62
N VAL A 195 -5.93 -25.25 -4.81
CA VAL A 195 -6.83 -24.86 -5.91
C VAL A 195 -6.12 -23.82 -6.77
N ILE A 196 -5.91 -24.14 -8.04
CA ILE A 196 -5.28 -23.26 -9.02
C ILE A 196 -6.25 -22.99 -10.15
N HIS A 197 -6.74 -21.77 -10.24
CA HIS A 197 -7.45 -21.26 -11.40
C HIS A 197 -6.48 -20.42 -12.22
N TYR A 198 -6.37 -20.70 -13.51
CA TYR A 198 -5.57 -19.90 -14.42
C TYR A 198 -6.33 -18.62 -14.79
N PRO A 199 -5.63 -17.47 -14.88
CA PRO A 199 -6.28 -16.22 -15.24
C PRO A 199 -6.92 -16.29 -16.62
N LYS A 200 -8.02 -15.57 -16.80
CA LYS A 200 -8.74 -15.46 -18.07
C LYS A 200 -8.36 -14.16 -18.76
N PRO A 201 -7.84 -14.22 -20.00
CA PRO A 201 -7.44 -13.02 -20.74
C PRO A 201 -8.54 -11.97 -20.92
N GLU A 202 -9.79 -12.41 -21.03
CA GLU A 202 -10.96 -11.56 -21.22
C GLU A 202 -11.49 -10.89 -19.93
N TYR A 203 -10.98 -11.29 -18.75
CA TYR A 203 -11.37 -10.72 -17.47
C TYR A 203 -10.52 -9.49 -17.13
N SER A 204 -11.12 -8.55 -16.41
CA SER A 204 -10.35 -7.48 -15.78
C SER A 204 -9.46 -8.02 -14.66
N MET A 205 -8.49 -7.23 -14.20
CA MET A 205 -7.63 -7.62 -13.08
C MET A 205 -8.45 -7.87 -11.81
N ALA A 206 -9.47 -7.06 -11.53
CA ALA A 206 -10.37 -7.27 -10.40
C ALA A 206 -11.16 -8.59 -10.51
N GLU A 207 -11.70 -8.88 -11.68
CA GLU A 207 -12.41 -10.13 -11.95
C GLU A 207 -11.49 -11.34 -11.84
N ASN A 208 -10.27 -11.26 -12.39
CA ASN A 208 -9.28 -12.33 -12.28
C ASN A 208 -8.87 -12.60 -10.83
N ILE A 209 -8.69 -11.56 -10.01
CA ILE A 209 -8.38 -11.72 -8.58
C ILE A 209 -9.49 -12.53 -7.90
N LEU A 210 -10.76 -12.13 -8.05
CA LEU A 210 -11.90 -12.83 -7.43
C LEU A 210 -12.06 -14.25 -7.95
N TYR A 211 -11.96 -14.42 -9.27
CA TYR A 211 -12.06 -15.72 -9.93
C TYR A 211 -10.99 -16.70 -9.45
N MET A 212 -9.73 -16.27 -9.42
CA MET A 212 -8.62 -17.14 -9.03
C MET A 212 -8.58 -17.42 -7.52
N LEU A 213 -9.03 -16.47 -6.70
CA LEU A 213 -8.98 -16.59 -5.24
C LEU A 213 -10.03 -17.55 -4.69
N ARG A 214 -11.23 -17.57 -5.27
CA ARG A 214 -12.36 -18.36 -4.80
C ARG A 214 -12.30 -19.78 -5.32
N LYS A 215 -12.60 -20.75 -4.43
CA LYS A 215 -12.53 -22.18 -4.78
C LYS A 215 -13.44 -22.58 -5.95
N ASP A 216 -14.61 -21.94 -6.07
CA ASP A 216 -15.59 -22.16 -7.14
C ASP A 216 -15.42 -21.20 -8.32
N GLY A 217 -14.54 -20.23 -8.22
CA GLY A 217 -14.33 -19.18 -9.23
C GLY A 217 -15.52 -18.23 -9.42
N ALA A 218 -16.53 -18.28 -8.54
CA ALA A 218 -17.76 -17.50 -8.70
C ALA A 218 -17.62 -16.11 -8.09
N PHE A 219 -18.13 -15.09 -8.77
CA PHE A 219 -18.26 -13.72 -8.28
C PHE A 219 -19.41 -13.00 -8.96
N THR A 220 -19.91 -11.93 -8.35
CA THR A 220 -20.90 -11.04 -8.98
C THR A 220 -20.21 -9.83 -9.60
N GLN A 221 -20.87 -9.20 -10.57
CA GLN A 221 -20.32 -7.99 -11.18
C GLN A 221 -20.13 -6.86 -10.14
N GLN A 222 -21.05 -6.73 -9.19
CA GLN A 222 -20.94 -5.72 -8.13
C GLN A 222 -19.72 -5.95 -7.22
N GLU A 223 -19.36 -7.20 -6.96
CA GLU A 223 -18.14 -7.52 -6.21
C GLU A 223 -16.90 -7.14 -7.01
N ALA A 224 -16.88 -7.45 -8.30
CA ALA A 224 -15.78 -7.07 -9.19
C ALA A 224 -15.68 -5.54 -9.32
N ASP A 225 -16.80 -4.83 -9.45
CA ASP A 225 -16.84 -3.37 -9.51
C ASP A 225 -16.30 -2.70 -8.24
N LEU A 226 -16.63 -3.23 -7.07
CA LEU A 226 -16.06 -2.72 -5.81
C LEU A 226 -14.54 -2.94 -5.76
N LEU A 227 -14.07 -4.14 -6.10
CA LEU A 227 -12.65 -4.43 -6.10
C LEU A 227 -11.90 -3.58 -7.14
N ASP A 228 -12.49 -3.35 -8.31
CA ASP A 228 -11.95 -2.48 -9.35
C ASP A 228 -11.77 -1.04 -8.84
N ILE A 229 -12.78 -0.47 -8.18
CA ILE A 229 -12.68 0.85 -7.52
C ILE A 229 -11.59 0.85 -6.45
N MET A 230 -11.49 -0.21 -5.65
CA MET A 230 -10.42 -0.32 -4.65
C MET A 230 -9.03 -0.31 -5.30
N LEU A 231 -8.86 -1.00 -6.41
CA LEU A 231 -7.60 -0.95 -7.17
C LEU A 231 -7.33 0.46 -7.72
N MET A 232 -8.33 1.15 -8.27
CA MET A 232 -8.19 2.51 -8.78
C MET A 232 -7.68 3.50 -7.71
N ILE A 233 -8.32 3.53 -6.54
CA ILE A 233 -7.99 4.50 -5.47
C ILE A 233 -6.68 4.22 -4.75
N HIS A 234 -6.14 3.01 -4.89
CA HIS A 234 -4.84 2.63 -4.34
C HIS A 234 -3.69 2.71 -5.35
N ALA A 235 -3.97 2.98 -6.63
CA ALA A 235 -3.00 2.91 -7.72
C ALA A 235 -1.79 3.83 -7.53
N ASP A 236 -2.00 5.03 -6.97
CA ASP A 236 -0.88 5.90 -6.56
C ASP A 236 -1.24 6.78 -5.35
N HIS A 237 -0.22 7.36 -4.71
CA HIS A 237 -0.39 8.30 -3.61
C HIS A 237 0.84 9.23 -3.46
N GLY A 238 1.34 9.70 -4.57
CA GLY A 238 2.42 10.67 -4.66
C GLY A 238 3.82 10.09 -4.55
N GLY A 239 4.77 10.78 -5.14
CA GLY A 239 6.19 10.41 -5.16
C GLY A 239 6.86 10.40 -3.78
N GLY A 240 6.28 11.10 -2.80
CA GLY A 240 6.73 11.08 -1.39
C GLY A 240 6.22 9.90 -0.56
N ASN A 241 5.34 9.06 -1.09
CA ASN A 241 4.95 7.82 -0.44
C ASN A 241 6.17 6.91 -0.27
N ASN A 242 6.33 6.26 0.89
CA ASN A 242 7.57 5.56 1.24
C ASN A 242 7.95 4.49 0.22
N SER A 243 7.03 3.68 -0.26
CA SER A 243 7.31 2.64 -1.26
C SER A 243 7.57 3.22 -2.66
N THR A 244 6.89 4.30 -3.05
CA THR A 244 7.17 5.03 -4.29
C THR A 244 8.54 5.69 -4.24
N PHE A 245 8.87 6.35 -3.14
CA PHE A 245 10.18 6.95 -2.93
C PHE A 245 11.30 5.90 -2.94
N THR A 246 11.08 4.75 -2.29
CA THR A 246 12.01 3.62 -2.34
C THR A 246 12.26 3.15 -3.78
N ASN A 247 11.19 3.02 -4.60
CA ASN A 247 11.31 2.68 -6.02
C ASN A 247 12.22 3.65 -6.76
N VAL A 248 11.97 4.93 -6.62
CA VAL A 248 12.72 5.97 -7.31
C VAL A 248 14.17 6.05 -6.81
N VAL A 249 14.41 5.89 -5.50
CA VAL A 249 15.78 5.84 -4.94
C VAL A 249 16.57 4.69 -5.54
N ILE A 250 16.01 3.48 -5.56
CA ILE A 250 16.66 2.30 -6.15
C ILE A 250 16.86 2.49 -7.65
N SER A 251 15.83 2.92 -8.38
CA SER A 251 15.90 3.17 -9.83
C SER A 251 16.94 4.23 -10.19
N SER A 252 17.19 5.22 -9.32
CA SER A 252 18.18 6.29 -9.57
C SER A 252 19.62 5.78 -9.67
N THR A 253 19.90 4.54 -9.25
CA THR A 253 21.21 3.89 -9.42
C THR A 253 21.42 3.32 -10.81
N GLY A 254 20.39 3.31 -11.67
CA GLY A 254 20.40 2.66 -12.98
C GLY A 254 20.08 1.17 -12.96
N THR A 255 19.54 0.64 -11.83
CA THR A 255 19.15 -0.77 -11.72
C THR A 255 17.86 -1.09 -12.47
N ASP A 256 17.60 -2.39 -12.63
CA ASP A 256 16.45 -2.97 -13.31
C ASP A 256 15.10 -2.73 -12.59
N ILE A 257 14.00 -2.97 -13.29
CA ILE A 257 12.64 -2.79 -12.77
C ILE A 257 12.23 -3.85 -11.75
N TYR A 258 12.77 -5.07 -11.82
CA TYR A 258 12.49 -6.16 -10.89
C TYR A 258 13.04 -5.84 -9.51
N SER A 259 14.29 -5.39 -9.44
CA SER A 259 14.96 -4.95 -8.20
C SER A 259 14.24 -3.77 -7.55
N SER A 260 13.88 -2.74 -8.33
CA SER A 260 13.20 -1.55 -7.80
C SER A 260 11.77 -1.85 -7.34
N SER A 261 11.04 -2.70 -8.06
CA SER A 261 9.69 -3.16 -7.68
C SER A 261 9.71 -4.03 -6.42
N SER A 262 10.66 -4.97 -6.33
CA SER A 262 10.84 -5.80 -5.14
C SER A 262 11.18 -4.97 -3.90
N ALA A 263 12.04 -3.94 -4.02
CA ALA A 263 12.34 -3.02 -2.93
C ALA A 263 11.09 -2.23 -2.47
N SER A 264 10.24 -1.82 -3.41
CA SER A 264 8.96 -1.14 -3.11
C SER A 264 8.00 -2.04 -2.34
N ILE A 265 7.91 -3.32 -2.71
CA ILE A 265 7.13 -4.32 -1.98
C ILE A 265 7.69 -4.50 -0.56
N GLY A 266 9.01 -4.52 -0.40
CA GLY A 266 9.68 -4.57 0.91
C GLY A 266 9.34 -3.37 1.80
N SER A 267 9.30 -2.18 1.22
CA SER A 267 8.85 -0.95 1.90
C SER A 267 7.38 -1.04 2.32
N LEU A 268 6.50 -1.47 1.41
CA LEU A 268 5.07 -1.60 1.68
C LEU A 268 4.76 -2.68 2.73
N LYS A 269 5.54 -3.74 2.79
CA LYS A 269 5.44 -4.82 3.79
C LYS A 269 5.53 -4.33 5.23
N GLY A 270 6.22 -3.22 5.48
CA GLY A 270 6.46 -2.69 6.82
C GLY A 270 5.16 -2.34 7.56
N PRO A 271 5.03 -2.67 8.87
CA PRO A 271 3.81 -2.45 9.65
C PRO A 271 3.41 -0.98 9.79
N LYS A 272 4.34 -0.05 9.56
CA LYS A 272 4.08 1.39 9.57
C LYS A 272 3.61 1.93 8.21
N HIS A 273 3.50 1.07 7.19
CA HIS A 273 3.05 1.42 5.85
C HIS A 273 1.86 0.57 5.42
N GLY A 274 2.04 -0.59 4.81
CA GLY A 274 0.93 -1.42 4.31
C GLY A 274 0.20 -2.24 5.37
N GLY A 275 0.74 -2.37 6.58
CA GLY A 275 0.12 -3.14 7.66
C GLY A 275 -1.02 -2.43 8.41
N ALA A 276 -1.33 -1.18 8.09
CA ALA A 276 -2.35 -0.39 8.80
C ALA A 276 -3.77 -0.92 8.56
N ASN A 277 -4.05 -1.44 7.36
CA ASN A 277 -5.35 -2.00 7.01
C ASN A 277 -5.73 -3.21 7.87
N ILE A 278 -4.82 -4.18 7.99
CA ILE A 278 -5.06 -5.39 8.80
C ILE A 278 -5.33 -5.00 10.25
N ARG A 279 -4.52 -4.11 10.84
CA ARG A 279 -4.75 -3.65 12.21
C ARG A 279 -6.06 -2.92 12.40
N CYS A 280 -6.51 -2.15 11.40
CA CYS A 280 -7.83 -1.51 11.44
C CYS A 280 -8.95 -2.55 11.43
N SER A 281 -8.88 -3.53 10.55
CA SER A 281 -9.85 -4.63 10.45
C SER A 281 -9.93 -5.45 11.76
N GLU A 282 -8.78 -5.87 12.28
CA GLU A 282 -8.69 -6.61 13.56
C GLU A 282 -9.24 -5.80 14.74
N MET A 283 -8.94 -4.49 14.80
CA MET A 283 -9.47 -3.60 15.85
C MET A 283 -11.00 -3.51 15.77
N ILE A 284 -11.57 -3.31 14.58
CA ILE A 284 -13.03 -3.25 14.41
C ILE A 284 -13.68 -4.59 14.79
N THR A 285 -13.10 -5.71 14.38
CA THR A 285 -13.57 -7.06 14.79
C THR A 285 -13.52 -7.24 16.31
N ALA A 286 -12.46 -6.77 16.98
CA ALA A 286 -12.35 -6.82 18.42
C ALA A 286 -13.40 -5.95 19.11
N ILE A 287 -13.70 -4.79 18.56
CA ILE A 287 -14.75 -3.88 19.04
C ILE A 287 -16.13 -4.54 18.91
N GLU A 288 -16.45 -5.07 17.73
CA GLU A 288 -17.72 -5.77 17.49
C GLU A 288 -17.93 -6.94 18.46
N LYS A 289 -16.88 -7.72 18.70
CA LYS A 289 -16.91 -8.83 19.66
C LYS A 289 -17.15 -8.37 21.09
N GLU A 290 -16.60 -7.22 21.49
CA GLU A 290 -16.71 -6.69 22.86
C GLU A 290 -18.08 -6.05 23.15
N ILE A 291 -18.61 -5.26 22.24
CA ILE A 291 -19.81 -4.44 22.49
C ILE A 291 -21.03 -4.82 21.64
N GLY A 292 -20.85 -5.75 20.69
CA GLY A 292 -21.90 -6.22 19.78
C GLY A 292 -22.22 -5.28 18.64
N ILE A 293 -22.89 -5.82 17.62
CA ILE A 293 -23.20 -5.11 16.37
C ILE A 293 -24.19 -3.93 16.56
N LYS A 294 -25.07 -3.99 17.56
CA LYS A 294 -26.07 -2.96 17.90
C LYS A 294 -25.62 -2.07 19.07
N ALA A 295 -24.31 -1.85 19.18
CA ALA A 295 -23.74 -1.05 20.26
C ALA A 295 -24.29 0.38 20.32
N THR A 296 -24.44 0.87 21.55
CA THR A 296 -24.80 2.27 21.82
C THR A 296 -23.58 3.19 21.71
N GLU A 297 -23.81 4.48 21.51
CA GLU A 297 -22.72 5.47 21.50
C GLU A 297 -21.93 5.48 22.83
N ALA A 298 -22.58 5.21 23.96
CA ALA A 298 -21.93 5.15 25.27
C ALA A 298 -20.94 3.98 25.35
N GLN A 299 -21.32 2.79 24.84
CA GLN A 299 -20.44 1.62 24.78
C GLN A 299 -19.24 1.87 23.83
N MET A 300 -19.49 2.46 22.64
CA MET A 300 -18.42 2.83 21.71
C MET A 300 -17.44 3.81 22.36
N LYS A 301 -17.95 4.85 23.04
CA LYS A 301 -17.12 5.84 23.72
C LYS A 301 -16.25 5.20 24.81
N SER A 302 -16.81 4.26 25.58
CA SER A 302 -16.08 3.51 26.60
C SER A 302 -14.93 2.69 25.99
N VAL A 303 -15.17 1.96 24.91
CA VAL A 303 -14.13 1.19 24.22
C VAL A 303 -13.03 2.08 23.64
N ILE A 304 -13.40 3.22 23.02
CA ILE A 304 -12.43 4.19 22.50
C ILE A 304 -11.56 4.74 23.63
N GLN A 305 -12.12 5.05 24.79
CA GLN A 305 -11.36 5.50 25.95
C GLN A 305 -10.36 4.42 26.43
N ARG A 306 -10.75 3.13 26.44
CA ARG A 306 -9.86 2.02 26.75
C ARG A 306 -8.72 1.87 25.72
N ILE A 307 -9.02 2.03 24.41
CA ILE A 307 -7.99 2.06 23.37
C ILE A 307 -6.97 3.16 23.68
N LEU A 308 -7.43 4.40 23.92
CA LEU A 308 -6.57 5.55 24.20
C LEU A 308 -5.76 5.39 25.49
N ALA A 309 -6.33 4.70 26.49
CA ALA A 309 -5.68 4.36 27.75
C ALA A 309 -4.68 3.18 27.62
N LYS A 310 -4.55 2.59 26.42
CA LYS A 310 -3.73 1.40 26.15
C LYS A 310 -4.18 0.14 26.91
N ASP A 311 -5.48 -0.03 27.08
CA ASP A 311 -6.15 -1.12 27.80
C ASP A 311 -7.11 -1.92 26.93
N PHE A 312 -6.96 -1.86 25.62
CA PHE A 312 -7.78 -2.61 24.67
C PHE A 312 -7.05 -2.90 23.37
N TYR A 313 -7.34 -4.04 22.76
CA TYR A 313 -6.80 -4.57 21.52
C TYR A 313 -5.27 -4.81 21.63
N ASP A 314 -4.42 -4.01 20.98
CA ASP A 314 -2.96 -4.18 20.94
C ASP A 314 -2.20 -3.29 21.93
N ASN A 315 -2.90 -2.60 22.80
CA ASN A 315 -2.35 -1.68 23.81
C ASN A 315 -1.44 -0.55 23.26
N SER A 316 -1.56 -0.25 21.95
CA SER A 316 -0.81 0.84 21.32
C SER A 316 -1.31 2.24 21.70
N GLY A 317 -2.59 2.36 22.04
CA GLY A 317 -3.28 3.63 22.23
C GLY A 317 -3.71 4.30 20.93
N LEU A 318 -3.66 3.57 19.80
CA LEU A 318 -4.02 4.07 18.48
C LEU A 318 -5.42 3.61 18.07
N VAL A 319 -6.22 4.52 17.55
CA VAL A 319 -7.46 4.20 16.85
C VAL A 319 -7.11 4.09 15.37
N TYR A 320 -6.87 2.86 14.91
CA TYR A 320 -6.47 2.59 13.53
C TYR A 320 -7.56 3.02 12.55
N GLY A 321 -7.15 3.42 11.36
CA GLY A 321 -8.06 3.96 10.33
C GLY A 321 -8.41 5.44 10.51
N LEU A 322 -7.98 6.09 11.62
CA LEU A 322 -8.11 7.53 11.84
C LEU A 322 -6.74 8.21 11.84
N GLY A 323 -6.66 9.33 11.11
CA GLY A 323 -5.44 10.11 10.92
C GLY A 323 -4.66 9.71 9.69
N HIS A 324 -4.01 10.69 9.08
CA HIS A 324 -3.19 10.53 7.88
C HIS A 324 -2.02 11.52 7.89
N ALA A 325 -0.92 11.17 7.24
CA ALA A 325 0.28 12.01 7.18
C ALA A 325 0.07 13.33 6.41
N VAL A 326 -0.89 13.36 5.48
CA VAL A 326 -1.22 14.52 4.64
C VAL A 326 -2.64 15.00 4.89
N TYR A 327 -3.63 14.12 4.80
CA TYR A 327 -5.03 14.45 4.95
C TYR A 327 -5.42 14.67 6.42
N THR A 328 -5.91 15.86 6.74
CA THR A 328 -6.36 16.20 8.09
C THR A 328 -7.87 16.43 8.16
N VAL A 329 -8.48 16.90 7.07
CA VAL A 329 -9.93 17.22 6.99
C VAL A 329 -10.71 16.03 6.44
N SER A 330 -10.34 15.50 5.27
CA SER A 330 -10.95 14.32 4.65
C SER A 330 -9.91 13.58 3.79
N ASP A 331 -10.13 12.27 3.57
CA ASP A 331 -9.41 11.47 2.59
C ASP A 331 -10.39 11.07 1.48
N PRO A 332 -10.24 11.56 0.24
CA PRO A 332 -11.20 11.32 -0.84
C PRO A 332 -11.38 9.83 -1.14
N ARG A 333 -10.39 9.00 -0.86
CA ARG A 333 -10.45 7.54 -1.06
C ARG A 333 -11.38 6.89 -0.03
N ALA A 334 -11.30 7.33 1.24
CA ALA A 334 -12.18 6.85 2.30
C ALA A 334 -13.63 7.26 2.05
N ASP A 335 -13.85 8.48 1.53
CA ASP A 335 -15.19 8.99 1.21
C ASP A 335 -15.82 8.18 0.05
N LEU A 336 -15.06 7.86 -0.99
CA LEU A 336 -15.50 7.00 -2.10
C LEU A 336 -15.83 5.58 -1.62
N LEU A 337 -14.93 4.97 -0.82
CA LEU A 337 -15.16 3.62 -0.29
C LEU A 337 -16.37 3.56 0.63
N LYS A 338 -16.62 4.59 1.43
CA LYS A 338 -17.78 4.66 2.29
C LYS A 338 -19.09 4.47 1.51
N ILE A 339 -19.22 5.16 0.37
CA ILE A 339 -20.39 5.06 -0.52
C ILE A 339 -20.48 3.64 -1.14
N CYS A 340 -19.37 3.12 -1.62
CA CYS A 340 -19.33 1.77 -2.22
C CYS A 340 -19.67 0.70 -1.19
N CYS A 341 -19.16 0.80 0.04
CA CYS A 341 -19.45 -0.10 1.15
C CYS A 341 -20.92 -0.09 1.53
N GLU A 342 -21.56 1.09 1.58
CA GLU A 342 -23.01 1.20 1.85
C GLU A 342 -23.83 0.42 0.83
N ASN A 343 -23.53 0.61 -0.45
CA ASN A 343 -24.25 -0.04 -1.54
C ASN A 343 -24.10 -1.58 -1.50
N LEU A 344 -22.89 -2.09 -1.29
CA LEU A 344 -22.66 -3.53 -1.22
C LEU A 344 -23.23 -4.13 0.07
N ALA A 345 -23.17 -3.43 1.21
CA ALA A 345 -23.76 -3.88 2.47
C ALA A 345 -25.26 -4.12 2.35
N LYS A 346 -26.00 -3.22 1.68
CA LYS A 346 -27.44 -3.37 1.39
C LYS A 346 -27.71 -4.63 0.54
N GLN A 347 -26.87 -4.91 -0.46
CA GLN A 347 -27.04 -6.08 -1.33
C GLN A 347 -26.73 -7.40 -0.60
N LYS A 348 -25.83 -7.35 0.36
CA LYS A 348 -25.41 -8.54 1.13
C LYS A 348 -26.13 -8.72 2.47
N ASN A 349 -27.12 -7.87 2.79
CA ASN A 349 -27.85 -7.83 4.06
C ASN A 349 -26.89 -7.67 5.25
N ARG A 350 -25.90 -6.77 5.12
CA ARG A 350 -24.90 -6.45 6.15
C ARG A 350 -24.95 -4.99 6.58
N GLU A 351 -26.13 -4.37 6.53
CA GLU A 351 -26.34 -2.97 6.89
C GLU A 351 -26.04 -2.69 8.36
N ASP A 352 -26.36 -3.65 9.26
CA ASP A 352 -26.08 -3.52 10.70
C ASP A 352 -24.57 -3.35 10.97
N GLU A 353 -23.70 -4.07 10.23
CA GLU A 353 -22.24 -3.94 10.37
C GLU A 353 -21.73 -2.60 9.81
N TYR A 354 -22.26 -2.19 8.67
CA TYR A 354 -21.96 -0.86 8.11
C TYR A 354 -22.39 0.27 9.06
N GLU A 355 -23.56 0.15 9.69
CA GLU A 355 -24.05 1.10 10.66
C GLU A 355 -23.15 1.16 11.91
N LEU A 356 -22.71 0.02 12.43
CA LEU A 356 -21.72 -0.05 13.52
C LEU A 356 -20.47 0.72 13.16
N LEU A 357 -19.89 0.45 11.96
CA LEU A 357 -18.67 1.09 11.47
C LEU A 357 -18.81 2.61 11.35
N THR A 358 -19.91 3.10 10.78
CA THR A 358 -20.17 4.53 10.61
C THR A 358 -20.48 5.24 11.92
N LYS A 359 -21.16 4.59 12.85
CA LYS A 359 -21.37 5.11 14.22
C LYS A 359 -20.03 5.19 14.97
N PHE A 360 -19.21 4.15 14.88
CA PHE A 360 -17.88 4.13 15.51
C PHE A 360 -17.01 5.27 14.97
N GLU A 361 -16.97 5.48 13.65
CA GLU A 361 -16.31 6.62 13.01
C GLU A 361 -16.70 7.95 13.68
N LYS A 362 -18.00 8.21 13.76
CA LYS A 362 -18.54 9.46 14.31
C LYS A 362 -18.13 9.66 15.78
N VAL A 363 -18.30 8.61 16.59
CA VAL A 363 -17.98 8.67 18.02
C VAL A 363 -16.47 8.83 18.23
N ALA A 364 -15.65 8.10 17.48
CA ALA A 364 -14.20 8.18 17.58
C ALA A 364 -13.66 9.56 17.19
N LYS A 365 -14.15 10.15 16.11
CA LYS A 365 -13.82 11.53 15.73
C LYS A 365 -14.20 12.54 16.83
N SER A 366 -15.36 12.39 17.44
CA SER A 366 -15.80 13.26 18.55
C SER A 366 -14.89 13.13 19.78
N CYS A 367 -14.51 11.90 20.16
CA CYS A 367 -13.61 11.65 21.30
C CYS A 367 -12.21 12.25 21.06
N LEU A 368 -11.70 12.15 19.84
CA LEU A 368 -10.36 12.63 19.48
C LEU A 368 -10.33 14.16 19.28
N ALA A 369 -11.39 14.76 18.76
CA ALA A 369 -11.53 16.22 18.63
C ALA A 369 -11.51 16.94 19.97
N GLY A 370 -12.05 16.34 21.04
CA GLY A 370 -11.97 16.86 22.41
C GLY A 370 -10.53 17.05 22.94
N ASN A 371 -9.56 16.40 22.28
CA ASN A 371 -8.11 16.55 22.57
C ASN A 371 -7.41 17.54 21.60
N GLY A 372 -8.16 18.37 20.87
CA GLY A 372 -7.61 19.38 19.95
C GLY A 372 -7.05 18.82 18.64
N LYS A 373 -7.36 17.56 18.30
CA LYS A 373 -6.94 16.92 17.06
C LYS A 373 -8.13 16.72 16.11
N SER A 374 -8.12 17.40 14.97
CA SER A 374 -8.98 17.01 13.84
C SER A 374 -8.34 15.84 13.13
N LEU A 375 -9.03 14.71 13.05
CA LEU A 375 -8.56 13.51 12.39
C LEU A 375 -9.56 13.06 11.33
N SER A 376 -9.12 12.96 10.08
CA SER A 376 -9.90 12.33 9.03
C SER A 376 -9.77 10.80 9.08
N ASN A 377 -10.75 10.10 8.54
CA ASN A 377 -10.53 8.69 8.17
C ASN A 377 -9.43 8.64 7.13
N ASN A 378 -8.63 7.60 7.18
CA ASN A 378 -7.82 7.21 6.04
C ASN A 378 -8.51 6.05 5.27
N VAL A 379 -7.96 5.69 4.12
CA VAL A 379 -8.53 4.65 3.26
C VAL A 379 -8.70 3.29 3.97
N ASP A 380 -7.85 2.99 4.96
CA ASP A 380 -7.84 1.70 5.67
C ASP A 380 -9.08 1.50 6.54
N PHE A 381 -9.78 2.58 6.91
CA PHE A 381 -10.97 2.50 7.76
C PHE A 381 -12.12 1.70 7.11
N TYR A 382 -12.33 1.91 5.81
CA TYR A 382 -13.40 1.22 5.07
C TYR A 382 -12.90 0.05 4.22
N SER A 383 -11.62 0.00 3.84
CA SER A 383 -11.13 -1.04 2.95
C SER A 383 -11.13 -2.43 3.58
N GLY A 384 -10.89 -2.54 4.90
CA GLY A 384 -11.02 -3.82 5.61
C GLY A 384 -12.44 -4.39 5.55
N PHE A 385 -13.46 -3.54 5.77
CA PHE A 385 -14.86 -3.93 5.65
C PHE A 385 -15.24 -4.31 4.22
N ALA A 386 -14.76 -3.55 3.22
CA ALA A 386 -14.94 -3.87 1.82
C ALA A 386 -14.37 -5.25 1.47
N TYR A 387 -13.13 -5.52 1.84
CA TYR A 387 -12.49 -6.82 1.60
C TYR A 387 -13.22 -7.96 2.31
N ASN A 388 -13.69 -7.74 3.53
CA ASN A 388 -14.48 -8.74 4.27
C ASN A 388 -15.80 -9.07 3.55
N MET A 389 -16.53 -8.06 3.06
CA MET A 389 -17.73 -8.28 2.25
C MET A 389 -17.44 -9.06 0.95
N LEU A 390 -16.27 -8.88 0.37
CA LEU A 390 -15.78 -9.61 -0.80
C LEU A 390 -15.26 -11.01 -0.46
N GLN A 391 -15.26 -11.39 0.82
CA GLN A 391 -14.69 -12.66 1.31
C GLN A 391 -13.21 -12.83 0.94
N ILE A 392 -12.48 -11.72 0.89
CA ILE A 392 -11.04 -11.70 0.66
C ILE A 392 -10.35 -11.93 2.01
N PRO A 393 -9.45 -12.93 2.12
CA PRO A 393 -8.70 -13.21 3.35
C PRO A 393 -7.79 -12.03 3.74
N GLU A 394 -7.60 -11.81 5.04
CA GLU A 394 -6.76 -10.70 5.56
C GLU A 394 -5.31 -10.76 5.05
N ASP A 395 -4.77 -11.96 4.87
CA ASP A 395 -3.45 -12.15 4.25
C ASP A 395 -3.31 -11.49 2.86
N MET A 396 -4.42 -11.33 2.14
CA MET A 396 -4.46 -10.76 0.79
C MET A 396 -4.55 -9.23 0.77
N TYR A 397 -4.88 -8.55 1.88
CA TYR A 397 -5.10 -7.10 1.88
C TYR A 397 -3.88 -6.31 1.39
N THR A 398 -2.71 -6.55 1.98
CA THR A 398 -1.48 -5.88 1.53
C THR A 398 -0.98 -6.35 0.15
N PRO A 399 -1.04 -7.63 -0.23
CA PRO A 399 -0.81 -8.07 -1.61
C PRO A 399 -1.69 -7.38 -2.66
N LEU A 400 -2.98 -7.18 -2.40
CA LEU A 400 -3.86 -6.45 -3.32
C LEU A 400 -3.47 -4.97 -3.43
N PHE A 401 -2.97 -4.39 -2.35
CA PHE A 401 -2.39 -3.06 -2.39
C PHE A 401 -1.16 -2.99 -3.32
N VAL A 402 -0.32 -4.05 -3.36
CA VAL A 402 0.78 -4.16 -4.34
C VAL A 402 0.24 -4.22 -5.76
N CYS A 403 -0.77 -5.07 -6.03
CA CYS A 403 -1.38 -5.19 -7.36
C CYS A 403 -1.82 -3.83 -7.90
N SER A 404 -2.43 -3.02 -7.06
CA SER A 404 -2.85 -1.67 -7.40
C SER A 404 -1.67 -0.70 -7.57
N ARG A 405 -0.80 -0.59 -6.55
CA ARG A 405 0.24 0.42 -6.46
C ARG A 405 1.35 0.26 -7.49
N MET A 406 1.48 -0.91 -8.11
CA MET A 406 2.49 -1.15 -9.13
C MET A 406 2.37 -0.18 -10.30
N ALA A 407 1.16 0.21 -10.70
CA ALA A 407 0.94 1.21 -11.76
C ALA A 407 1.60 2.56 -11.41
N GLY A 408 1.40 3.04 -10.18
CA GLY A 408 2.03 4.27 -9.68
C GLY A 408 3.54 4.14 -9.55
N TRP A 409 4.06 3.05 -8.99
CA TRP A 409 5.50 2.82 -8.89
C TRP A 409 6.17 2.84 -10.25
N LEU A 410 5.58 2.16 -11.23
CA LEU A 410 6.09 2.11 -12.60
C LEU A 410 6.07 3.49 -13.25
N ALA A 411 4.97 4.24 -13.09
CA ALA A 411 4.87 5.59 -13.65
C ALA A 411 5.95 6.53 -13.10
N HIS A 412 6.19 6.53 -11.79
CA HIS A 412 7.25 7.33 -11.16
C HIS A 412 8.66 6.85 -11.54
N ASN A 413 8.87 5.55 -11.71
CA ASN A 413 10.14 4.98 -12.16
C ASN A 413 10.49 5.47 -13.56
N ILE A 414 9.54 5.36 -14.49
CA ILE A 414 9.71 5.80 -15.88
C ILE A 414 9.93 7.30 -15.94
N GLU A 415 9.11 8.09 -15.22
CA GLU A 415 9.28 9.53 -15.14
C GLU A 415 10.70 9.92 -14.70
N ASN A 416 11.22 9.27 -13.64
CA ASN A 416 12.58 9.52 -13.16
C ASN A 416 13.67 9.16 -14.18
N LYS A 417 13.45 8.15 -15.04
CA LYS A 417 14.38 7.79 -16.12
C LYS A 417 14.29 8.73 -17.32
N MET A 418 13.13 9.36 -17.56
CA MET A 418 12.91 10.25 -18.70
C MET A 418 13.49 11.65 -18.49
N TYR A 419 13.55 12.15 -17.27
CA TYR A 419 14.31 13.35 -16.97
C TYR A 419 15.64 12.92 -16.34
N ASP A 420 16.76 13.49 -16.72
CA ASP A 420 18.11 13.16 -16.26
C ASP A 420 18.21 13.02 -14.71
N GLY A 421 17.62 11.94 -14.20
CA GLY A 421 17.51 11.62 -12.78
C GLY A 421 18.88 11.22 -12.23
N ARG A 422 19.50 12.09 -11.44
CA ARG A 422 20.76 11.77 -10.77
C ARG A 422 20.55 10.76 -9.65
N ILE A 423 21.59 9.99 -9.36
CA ILE A 423 21.59 9.11 -8.18
C ILE A 423 21.23 9.88 -6.92
N MET A 424 20.22 9.42 -6.19
CA MET A 424 19.78 10.02 -4.93
C MET A 424 20.77 9.68 -3.82
N ARG A 425 21.55 10.66 -3.41
CA ARG A 425 22.60 10.51 -2.40
C ARG A 425 22.51 11.65 -1.38
N PRO A 426 21.59 11.58 -0.40
CA PRO A 426 21.49 12.60 0.65
C PRO A 426 22.74 12.58 1.54
N ALA A 427 23.04 13.74 2.14
CA ALA A 427 24.12 13.87 3.11
C ALA A 427 23.67 13.45 4.51
N THR A 428 24.58 12.88 5.28
CA THR A 428 24.43 12.61 6.72
C THR A 428 25.54 13.29 7.50
N LYS A 429 25.23 13.72 8.74
CA LYS A 429 26.24 14.29 9.66
C LYS A 429 26.72 13.19 10.60
N TYR A 430 28.02 12.93 10.60
CA TYR A 430 28.64 12.11 11.62
C TYR A 430 28.73 12.91 12.93
N VAL A 431 28.23 12.34 14.01
CA VAL A 431 28.19 12.96 15.35
C VAL A 431 28.96 12.17 16.41
N GLY A 432 29.64 11.10 16.01
CA GLY A 432 30.54 10.35 16.88
C GLY A 432 31.91 11.03 17.04
N GLU A 433 32.67 10.59 18.02
CA GLU A 433 34.05 11.04 18.24
C GLU A 433 35.02 10.44 17.23
N THR A 434 36.02 11.19 16.82
CA THR A 434 37.15 10.66 16.04
C THR A 434 38.19 10.15 17.04
N ILE A 435 38.38 8.84 17.06
CA ILE A 435 39.34 8.19 17.97
C ILE A 435 40.46 7.54 17.16
N PRO A 436 41.69 7.55 17.66
CA PRO A 436 42.82 6.89 17.02
C PRO A 436 42.65 5.35 17.10
N TYR A 437 43.10 4.65 16.05
CA TYR A 437 43.15 3.21 16.09
C TYR A 437 44.19 2.74 17.11
N LYS A 438 43.75 1.89 18.03
CA LYS A 438 44.66 1.19 18.97
C LYS A 438 44.86 -0.25 18.48
N LYS A 439 46.11 -0.75 18.59
CA LYS A 439 46.40 -2.16 18.30
C LYS A 439 45.62 -3.09 19.24
N ARG A 440 45.41 -4.34 18.85
CA ARG A 440 44.62 -5.29 19.65
C ARG A 440 45.20 -5.51 21.04
N GLU A 441 46.51 -5.46 21.17
CA GLU A 441 47.28 -5.65 22.40
C GLU A 441 47.16 -4.44 23.36
N GLU A 442 46.66 -3.31 22.85
CA GLU A 442 46.53 -2.04 23.60
C GLU A 442 45.06 -1.71 23.98
N ARG A 443 44.13 -2.65 23.76
CA ARG A 443 42.70 -2.46 23.99
C ARG A 443 42.20 -3.13 25.27
#